data_9356a9e2f6742a000abcd0146bd9d025
#
_entry.id   9356a9e2f6742a000abcd0146bd9d025
#
_cell.length_a   1.000
_cell.length_b   1.000
_cell.length_c   1.000
_cell.angle_alpha   90.00
_cell.angle_beta   90.00
_cell.angle_gamma   90.00
#
_symmetry.space_group_name_H-M   'P 1'
#
loop_
_entity.id
_entity.type
_entity.pdbx_description
1 polymer ?
#
loop_
_entity_poly.entity_id
_entity_poly.type
_entity_poly.pdbx_seq_one_letter_code
_entity_poly.pdbx_strand_id
1 'polypeptide(L)'
;MSENKIATTVYAESTPNPKVMKFVANRAIIQGDSVEFMNIDEAKNSPLAMKLFHFPFVREVFIAKNFVSLTKYDAMEWEDIAMEVREFIREYLAEGSVVVHEIEEVQEKETPKESIETVAPVNQQELGEVETRIVDILDEFVKPAVESDGGNIRFISYEEGVVSVLLQGACSGCPSSTVTLKQGIENLLKKMLPTLVKEVVAING
;
A
#
# COMPACT_ATOMS: atom_id res chain seq x y z
N MET A 1 21.37 -13.14 28.22
CA MET A 1 20.50 -13.92 27.31
C MET A 1 20.77 -13.40 25.92
N SER A 2 21.35 -14.23 25.04
CA SER A 2 21.60 -13.82 23.66
C SER A 2 20.25 -13.71 22.96
N GLU A 3 19.76 -12.49 22.79
CA GLU A 3 18.61 -12.23 21.91
C GLU A 3 19.00 -12.69 20.50
N ASN A 4 18.27 -13.64 19.98
CA ASN A 4 18.50 -14.22 18.66
C ASN A 4 18.01 -13.18 17.62
N LYS A 5 18.81 -12.13 17.41
CA LYS A 5 18.49 -11.08 16.42
C LYS A 5 18.45 -11.67 15.03
N ILE A 6 17.38 -11.44 14.33
CA ILE A 6 17.21 -11.88 12.93
C ILE A 6 18.10 -11.00 12.06
N ALA A 7 18.95 -11.60 11.22
CA ALA A 7 19.78 -10.85 10.28
C ALA A 7 18.88 -10.05 9.30
N THR A 8 18.78 -8.77 9.52
CA THR A 8 17.90 -7.87 8.77
C THR A 8 18.69 -6.69 8.23
N THR A 9 18.57 -6.46 6.92
CA THR A 9 19.05 -5.24 6.27
C THR A 9 17.85 -4.46 5.74
N VAL A 10 17.94 -3.14 5.86
CA VAL A 10 16.94 -2.20 5.32
C VAL A 10 17.69 -1.10 4.58
N TYR A 11 17.21 -0.74 3.39
CA TYR A 11 17.72 0.39 2.64
C TYR A 11 16.58 1.30 2.22
N ALA A 12 16.89 2.60 2.12
CA ALA A 12 15.94 3.62 1.70
C ALA A 12 16.04 3.83 0.20
N GLU A 13 14.92 3.89 -0.48
CA GLU A 13 14.77 4.17 -1.90
C GLU A 13 13.87 5.39 -2.09
N SER A 14 14.32 6.34 -2.91
CA SER A 14 13.49 7.46 -3.33
C SER A 14 12.37 6.97 -4.25
N THR A 15 11.21 7.58 -4.12
CA THR A 15 10.06 7.32 -5.00
C THR A 15 9.80 8.49 -5.95
N PRO A 16 9.00 8.33 -7.00
CA PRO A 16 8.59 9.45 -7.86
C PRO A 16 7.83 10.55 -7.11
N ASN A 17 7.24 10.21 -5.95
CA ASN A 17 6.62 11.18 -5.06
C ASN A 17 7.65 11.68 -4.04
N PRO A 18 8.10 12.96 -4.10
CA PRO A 18 9.15 13.48 -3.22
C PRO A 18 8.76 13.51 -1.73
N LYS A 19 7.47 13.39 -1.42
CA LYS A 19 6.99 13.29 -0.04
C LYS A 19 7.11 11.88 0.54
N VAL A 20 7.37 10.88 -0.30
CA VAL A 20 7.39 9.48 0.09
C VAL A 20 8.80 8.89 -0.04
N MET A 21 9.23 8.19 1.01
CA MET A 21 10.44 7.35 1.01
C MET A 21 10.04 5.90 1.27
N LYS A 22 10.62 4.99 0.49
CA LYS A 22 10.41 3.55 0.59
C LYS A 22 11.58 2.91 1.31
N PHE A 23 11.30 2.12 2.34
CA PHE A 23 12.27 1.38 3.14
C PHE A 23 12.12 -0.11 2.89
N VAL A 24 13.08 -0.69 2.17
CA VAL A 24 13.01 -2.08 1.70
C VAL A 24 13.81 -2.99 2.61
N ALA A 25 13.17 -4.04 3.10
CA ALA A 25 13.80 -5.09 3.88
C ALA A 25 14.25 -6.26 2.97
N ASN A 26 15.31 -6.97 3.38
CA ASN A 26 15.83 -8.15 2.68
C ASN A 26 14.93 -9.40 2.84
N ARG A 27 13.77 -9.29 3.50
CA ARG A 27 12.83 -10.37 3.74
C ARG A 27 11.39 -9.85 3.76
N ALA A 28 10.43 -10.75 3.64
CA ALA A 28 9.03 -10.40 3.89
C ALA A 28 8.86 -9.97 5.37
N ILE A 29 8.11 -8.88 5.56
CA ILE A 29 7.81 -8.28 6.86
C ILE A 29 6.36 -8.46 7.27
N ILE A 30 5.47 -8.65 6.30
CA ILE A 30 4.08 -9.07 6.50
C ILE A 30 3.75 -10.24 5.58
N GLN A 31 2.71 -10.99 5.93
CA GLN A 31 2.09 -12.01 5.09
C GLN A 31 0.69 -11.50 4.70
N GLY A 32 0.28 -11.75 3.46
CA GLY A 32 -1.00 -11.27 2.95
C GLY A 32 -0.92 -9.90 2.29
N ASP A 33 -2.04 -9.17 2.32
CA ASP A 33 -2.22 -7.90 1.63
C ASP A 33 -1.45 -6.75 2.29
N SER A 34 -1.15 -5.73 1.47
CA SER A 34 -0.61 -4.47 1.99
C SER A 34 -1.65 -3.72 2.83
N VAL A 35 -1.16 -2.97 3.81
CA VAL A 35 -1.98 -2.15 4.69
C VAL A 35 -1.51 -0.71 4.68
N GLU A 36 -2.45 0.22 4.75
CA GLU A 36 -2.20 1.65 4.78
C GLU A 36 -2.87 2.27 6.00
N PHE A 37 -2.19 3.23 6.61
CA PHE A 37 -2.64 3.95 7.78
C PHE A 37 -2.46 5.44 7.54
N MET A 38 -3.58 6.18 7.54
CA MET A 38 -3.59 7.63 7.33
C MET A 38 -3.30 8.41 8.62
N ASN A 39 -3.42 7.75 9.77
CA ASN A 39 -3.17 8.33 11.09
C ASN A 39 -2.91 7.24 12.14
N ILE A 40 -2.48 7.67 13.33
CA ILE A 40 -2.13 6.76 14.42
C ILE A 40 -3.33 5.97 14.98
N ASP A 41 -4.54 6.51 14.89
CA ASP A 41 -5.75 5.86 15.40
C ASP A 41 -6.13 4.63 14.57
N GLU A 42 -5.83 4.65 13.29
CA GLU A 42 -6.01 3.51 12.38
C GLU A 42 -4.94 2.42 12.58
N ALA A 43 -3.77 2.80 13.08
CA ALA A 43 -2.61 1.91 13.22
C ALA A 43 -2.65 0.99 14.46
N LYS A 44 -3.77 0.88 15.17
CA LYS A 44 -3.90 0.11 16.43
C LYS A 44 -3.53 -1.37 16.30
N ASN A 45 -3.74 -1.94 15.12
CA ASN A 45 -3.37 -3.32 14.81
C ASN A 45 -1.95 -3.48 14.27
N SER A 46 -1.21 -2.38 14.09
CA SER A 46 0.19 -2.41 13.64
C SER A 46 1.13 -1.74 14.64
N PRO A 47 1.79 -2.53 15.50
CA PRO A 47 2.77 -1.98 16.45
C PRO A 47 3.92 -1.23 15.77
N LEU A 48 4.33 -1.65 14.57
CA LEU A 48 5.33 -0.93 13.78
C LEU A 48 4.80 0.44 13.33
N ALA A 49 3.61 0.49 12.72
CA ALA A 49 3.03 1.74 12.25
C ALA A 49 2.77 2.72 13.41
N MET A 50 2.25 2.24 14.54
CA MET A 50 2.08 3.07 15.74
C MET A 50 3.39 3.72 16.17
N LYS A 51 4.50 2.97 16.18
CA LYS A 51 5.81 3.53 16.55
C LYS A 51 6.34 4.50 15.50
N LEU A 52 6.09 4.26 14.21
CA LEU A 52 6.47 5.16 13.13
C LEU A 52 5.72 6.51 13.20
N PHE A 53 4.45 6.51 13.60
CA PHE A 53 3.71 7.76 13.84
C PHE A 53 4.21 8.59 15.03
N HIS A 54 5.07 8.06 15.89
CA HIS A 54 5.72 8.87 16.92
C HIS A 54 6.81 9.80 16.36
N PHE A 55 7.28 9.58 15.14
CA PHE A 55 8.10 10.56 14.44
C PHE A 55 7.22 11.73 13.97
N PRO A 56 7.48 12.95 14.40
CA PRO A 56 6.58 14.09 14.18
C PRO A 56 6.43 14.49 12.71
N PHE A 57 7.31 14.00 11.86
CA PHE A 57 7.28 14.24 10.42
C PHE A 57 6.48 13.18 9.63
N VAL A 58 6.12 12.05 10.24
CA VAL A 58 5.36 10.98 9.57
C VAL A 58 3.88 11.36 9.50
N ARG A 59 3.37 11.37 8.28
CA ARG A 59 1.96 11.66 7.97
C ARG A 59 1.16 10.39 7.72
N GLU A 60 1.71 9.47 6.89
CA GLU A 60 1.05 8.23 6.49
C GLU A 60 2.06 7.09 6.50
N VAL A 61 1.60 5.90 6.80
CA VAL A 61 2.40 4.68 6.81
C VAL A 61 1.75 3.63 5.92
N PHE A 62 2.48 3.17 4.92
CA PHE A 62 2.07 2.06 4.06
C PHE A 62 3.03 0.89 4.25
N ILE A 63 2.51 -0.31 4.51
CA ILE A 63 3.29 -1.53 4.72
C ILE A 63 2.90 -2.57 3.68
N ALA A 64 3.87 -3.07 2.95
CA ALA A 64 3.71 -4.12 1.97
C ALA A 64 4.60 -5.32 2.30
N LYS A 65 4.58 -6.33 1.46
CA LYS A 65 5.24 -7.62 1.68
C LYS A 65 6.66 -7.54 2.27
N ASN A 66 7.49 -6.66 1.73
CA ASN A 66 8.92 -6.53 2.12
C ASN A 66 9.39 -5.07 2.24
N PHE A 67 8.48 -4.10 2.26
CA PHE A 67 8.85 -2.71 2.41
C PHE A 67 7.83 -1.90 3.20
N VAL A 68 8.28 -0.76 3.70
CA VAL A 68 7.45 0.28 4.32
C VAL A 68 7.65 1.56 3.52
N SER A 69 6.57 2.19 3.06
CA SER A 69 6.60 3.54 2.51
C SER A 69 6.05 4.52 3.53
N LEU A 70 6.78 5.61 3.76
CA LEU A 70 6.35 6.68 4.65
C LEU A 70 6.13 7.96 3.88
N THR A 71 4.97 8.57 4.08
CA THR A 71 4.68 9.91 3.61
C THR A 71 5.02 10.91 4.73
N LYS A 72 5.81 11.93 4.41
CA LYS A 72 6.18 12.98 5.37
C LYS A 72 5.34 14.25 5.20
N TYR A 73 5.26 15.04 6.26
CA TYR A 73 4.88 16.46 6.17
C TYR A 73 6.01 17.27 5.52
N ASP A 74 5.69 18.46 5.00
CA ASP A 74 6.65 19.34 4.29
C ASP A 74 7.65 20.04 5.23
N ALA A 75 7.70 19.66 6.50
CA ALA A 75 8.52 20.34 7.53
C ALA A 75 9.99 19.94 7.53
N MET A 76 10.36 18.80 6.95
CA MET A 76 11.72 18.25 6.96
C MET A 76 12.07 17.61 5.62
N GLU A 77 13.37 17.50 5.30
CA GLU A 77 13.83 16.84 4.10
C GLU A 77 14.27 15.38 4.41
N TRP A 78 14.11 14.49 3.40
CA TRP A 78 14.44 13.07 3.58
C TRP A 78 15.92 12.84 3.86
N GLU A 79 16.81 13.70 3.35
CA GLU A 79 18.25 13.65 3.56
C GLU A 79 18.62 13.73 5.04
N ASP A 80 17.82 14.43 5.84
CA ASP A 80 18.06 14.64 7.27
C ASP A 80 17.51 13.49 8.13
N ILE A 81 16.42 12.83 7.70
CA ILE A 81 15.65 11.90 8.53
C ILE A 81 15.68 10.45 8.07
N ALA A 82 15.97 10.18 6.79
CA ALA A 82 15.88 8.83 6.22
C ALA A 82 16.79 7.81 6.92
N MET A 83 17.98 8.25 7.38
CA MET A 83 18.92 7.37 8.08
C MET A 83 18.37 6.90 9.41
N GLU A 84 17.79 7.81 10.19
CA GLU A 84 17.19 7.52 11.51
C GLU A 84 16.02 6.54 11.36
N VAL A 85 15.12 6.81 10.43
CA VAL A 85 13.98 5.94 10.14
C VAL A 85 14.44 4.55 9.67
N ARG A 86 15.41 4.50 8.78
CA ARG A 86 15.98 3.25 8.27
C ARG A 86 16.54 2.39 9.41
N GLU A 87 17.34 2.99 10.31
CA GLU A 87 17.91 2.26 11.45
C GLU A 87 16.82 1.80 12.41
N PHE A 88 15.84 2.65 12.70
CA PHE A 88 14.69 2.28 13.52
C PHE A 88 13.94 1.06 12.96
N ILE A 89 13.60 1.07 11.66
CA ILE A 89 12.90 -0.06 11.02
C ILE A 89 13.79 -1.31 11.06
N ARG A 90 15.09 -1.17 10.75
CA ARG A 90 16.04 -2.29 10.78
C ARG A 90 16.11 -2.94 12.16
N GLU A 91 16.23 -2.15 13.22
CA GLU A 91 16.31 -2.64 14.59
C GLU A 91 15.01 -3.31 15.01
N TYR A 92 13.88 -2.68 14.74
CA TYR A 92 12.56 -3.22 15.01
C TYR A 92 12.35 -4.59 14.37
N LEU A 93 12.71 -4.73 13.10
CA LEU A 93 12.59 -5.99 12.37
C LEU A 93 13.61 -7.04 12.84
N ALA A 94 14.83 -6.62 13.21
CA ALA A 94 15.86 -7.52 13.72
C ALA A 94 15.49 -8.16 15.07
N GLU A 95 14.70 -7.46 15.90
CA GLU A 95 14.14 -7.97 17.15
C GLU A 95 13.05 -9.03 16.93
N GLY A 96 12.55 -9.20 15.70
CA GLY A 96 11.47 -10.12 15.39
C GLY A 96 10.11 -9.66 15.91
N SER A 97 9.98 -8.36 16.18
CA SER A 97 8.74 -7.76 16.66
C SER A 97 7.61 -7.85 15.64
N VAL A 98 6.36 -7.96 16.12
CA VAL A 98 5.18 -8.03 15.26
C VAL A 98 5.00 -6.74 14.49
N VAL A 99 4.86 -6.84 13.17
CA VAL A 99 4.67 -5.70 12.28
C VAL A 99 3.19 -5.31 12.20
N VAL A 100 2.34 -6.28 11.93
CA VAL A 100 0.88 -6.14 11.88
C VAL A 100 0.29 -7.38 12.57
N HIS A 101 -0.69 -7.19 13.45
CA HIS A 101 -1.48 -8.28 13.96
C HIS A 101 -2.48 -8.72 12.91
N GLU A 102 -2.60 -10.02 12.67
CA GLU A 102 -3.69 -10.54 11.83
C GLU A 102 -5.02 -10.13 12.47
N ILE A 103 -5.85 -9.44 11.71
CA ILE A 103 -7.23 -9.18 12.12
C ILE A 103 -7.96 -10.51 11.90
N GLU A 104 -8.17 -11.29 12.98
CA GLU A 104 -9.22 -12.30 12.95
C GLU A 104 -10.52 -11.54 12.64
N GLU A 105 -11.19 -11.90 11.53
CA GLU A 105 -12.49 -11.35 11.17
C GLU A 105 -13.49 -11.65 12.29
N VAL A 106 -13.56 -10.73 13.26
CA VAL A 106 -14.64 -10.73 14.24
C VAL A 106 -15.87 -10.22 13.49
N GLN A 107 -16.76 -11.13 13.17
CA GLN A 107 -18.12 -10.82 12.75
C GLN A 107 -18.79 -9.97 13.84
N GLU A 108 -18.64 -8.67 13.82
CA GLU A 108 -19.44 -7.76 14.63
C GLU A 108 -20.77 -7.48 13.93
N LYS A 109 -21.81 -7.90 14.64
CA LYS A 109 -23.22 -7.62 14.34
C LYS A 109 -23.47 -6.13 14.28
N GLU A 110 -24.29 -5.79 13.30
CA GLU A 110 -24.88 -4.51 12.94
C GLU A 110 -25.22 -3.57 14.11
N THR A 111 -24.78 -2.31 13.99
CA THR A 111 -25.60 -1.14 14.31
C THR A 111 -25.26 -0.02 13.32
N PRO A 112 -26.26 0.70 12.78
CA PRO A 112 -26.07 1.59 11.65
C PRO A 112 -25.54 2.96 12.11
N LYS A 113 -24.40 3.38 11.60
CA LYS A 113 -24.03 4.81 11.49
C LYS A 113 -23.42 5.09 10.12
N GLU A 114 -24.01 6.05 9.50
CA GLU A 114 -23.68 6.62 8.19
C GLU A 114 -22.18 6.91 8.03
N SER A 115 -21.75 6.69 6.77
CA SER A 115 -20.68 7.35 6.06
C SER A 115 -19.31 6.69 6.05
N ILE A 116 -18.86 6.57 4.80
CA ILE A 116 -17.59 6.09 4.26
C ILE A 116 -17.54 4.56 4.18
N GLU A 117 -17.97 4.06 3.03
CA GLU A 117 -17.80 2.67 2.59
C GLU A 117 -16.30 2.31 2.64
N THR A 118 -15.91 1.61 3.67
CA THR A 118 -14.69 0.82 3.69
C THR A 118 -14.88 -0.26 2.62
N VAL A 119 -14.22 -0.08 1.47
CA VAL A 119 -14.28 -1.05 0.37
C VAL A 119 -13.61 -2.34 0.86
N ALA A 120 -14.45 -3.33 1.20
CA ALA A 120 -13.99 -4.65 1.60
C ALA A 120 -13.14 -5.28 0.46
N PRO A 121 -12.10 -6.07 0.78
CA PRO A 121 -11.34 -6.77 -0.24
C PRO A 121 -12.26 -7.70 -1.04
N VAL A 122 -12.27 -7.54 -2.37
CA VAL A 122 -12.98 -8.44 -3.27
C VAL A 122 -12.35 -9.82 -3.15
N ASN A 123 -13.13 -10.78 -2.67
CA ASN A 123 -12.66 -12.16 -2.55
C ASN A 123 -12.48 -12.73 -3.96
N GLN A 124 -11.28 -13.11 -4.36
CA GLN A 124 -10.95 -13.63 -5.71
C GLN A 124 -11.80 -14.85 -6.12
N GLN A 125 -12.49 -15.48 -5.19
CA GLN A 125 -13.33 -16.65 -5.44
C GLN A 125 -14.73 -16.32 -6.02
N GLU A 126 -15.13 -15.05 -6.06
CA GLU A 126 -16.43 -14.59 -6.59
C GLU A 126 -16.31 -13.73 -7.86
N LEU A 127 -15.09 -13.58 -8.41
CA LEU A 127 -14.85 -12.79 -9.61
C LEU A 127 -15.40 -13.48 -10.87
N GLY A 128 -16.06 -12.70 -11.72
CA GLY A 128 -16.43 -13.14 -13.04
C GLY A 128 -15.23 -13.34 -13.97
N GLU A 129 -15.43 -13.99 -15.10
CA GLU A 129 -14.36 -14.28 -16.09
C GLU A 129 -13.64 -13.00 -16.57
N VAL A 130 -14.37 -11.90 -16.74
CA VAL A 130 -13.82 -10.61 -17.17
C VAL A 130 -12.98 -9.97 -16.07
N GLU A 131 -13.47 -10.00 -14.84
CA GLU A 131 -12.79 -9.44 -13.66
C GLU A 131 -11.50 -10.18 -13.36
N THR A 132 -11.52 -11.52 -13.45
CA THR A 132 -10.30 -12.35 -13.30
C THR A 132 -9.24 -11.93 -14.31
N ARG A 133 -9.59 -11.72 -15.57
CA ARG A 133 -8.66 -11.28 -16.61
C ARG A 133 -8.13 -9.88 -16.36
N ILE A 134 -8.95 -8.97 -15.81
CA ILE A 134 -8.50 -7.63 -15.44
C ILE A 134 -7.48 -7.72 -14.30
N VAL A 135 -7.76 -8.51 -13.26
CA VAL A 135 -6.85 -8.72 -12.13
C VAL A 135 -5.52 -9.31 -12.60
N ASP A 136 -5.54 -10.35 -13.45
CA ASP A 136 -4.32 -10.95 -14.01
C ASP A 136 -3.46 -9.92 -14.74
N ILE A 137 -4.08 -9.06 -15.57
CA ILE A 137 -3.36 -8.00 -16.29
C ILE A 137 -2.77 -6.96 -15.32
N LEU A 138 -3.53 -6.57 -14.31
CA LEU A 138 -3.04 -5.62 -13.30
C LEU A 138 -1.87 -6.21 -12.50
N ASP A 139 -1.98 -7.46 -12.07
CA ASP A 139 -0.93 -8.14 -11.29
C ASP A 139 0.34 -8.39 -12.11
N GLU A 140 0.21 -8.72 -13.40
CA GLU A 140 1.37 -9.03 -14.26
C GLU A 140 2.09 -7.76 -14.76
N PHE A 141 1.34 -6.72 -15.16
CA PHE A 141 1.93 -5.58 -15.89
C PHE A 141 1.98 -4.27 -15.09
N VAL A 142 1.08 -4.07 -14.12
CA VAL A 142 0.95 -2.80 -13.41
C VAL A 142 1.54 -2.88 -12.01
N LYS A 143 1.19 -3.89 -11.27
CA LYS A 143 1.58 -4.05 -9.86
C LYS A 143 3.08 -4.02 -9.63
N PRO A 144 3.95 -4.68 -10.45
CA PRO A 144 5.40 -4.61 -10.25
C PRO A 144 5.95 -3.19 -10.37
N ALA A 145 5.42 -2.38 -11.29
CA ALA A 145 5.84 -0.98 -11.45
C ALA A 145 5.40 -0.13 -10.27
N VAL A 146 4.14 -0.29 -9.84
CA VAL A 146 3.56 0.43 -8.69
C VAL A 146 4.28 0.07 -7.39
N GLU A 147 4.61 -1.20 -7.16
CA GLU A 147 5.38 -1.66 -6.00
C GLU A 147 6.83 -1.13 -6.05
N SER A 148 7.43 -1.03 -7.24
CA SER A 148 8.75 -0.40 -7.41
C SER A 148 8.73 1.05 -6.95
N ASP A 149 7.65 1.77 -7.26
CA ASP A 149 7.44 3.16 -6.87
C ASP A 149 6.98 3.35 -5.40
N GLY A 150 6.87 2.27 -4.64
CA GLY A 150 6.54 2.30 -3.20
C GLY A 150 5.05 2.38 -2.89
N GLY A 151 4.20 1.99 -3.85
CA GLY A 151 2.75 1.90 -3.67
C GLY A 151 2.20 0.50 -3.92
N ASN A 152 0.90 0.41 -4.02
CA ASN A 152 0.17 -0.79 -4.46
C ASN A 152 -1.06 -0.39 -5.27
N ILE A 153 -1.54 -1.34 -6.08
CA ILE A 153 -2.79 -1.23 -6.83
C ILE A 153 -3.66 -2.45 -6.52
N ARG A 154 -4.95 -2.20 -6.30
CA ARG A 154 -5.94 -3.25 -6.09
C ARG A 154 -7.15 -3.05 -7.01
N PHE A 155 -7.64 -4.12 -7.58
CA PHE A 155 -8.93 -4.14 -8.26
C PHE A 155 -10.06 -3.99 -7.24
N ILE A 156 -11.06 -3.16 -7.55
CA ILE A 156 -12.25 -2.94 -6.71
C ILE A 156 -13.49 -3.51 -7.37
N SER A 157 -13.82 -3.04 -8.58
CA SER A 157 -15.00 -3.47 -9.30
C SER A 157 -14.86 -3.29 -10.81
N TYR A 158 -15.72 -4.00 -11.54
CA TYR A 158 -15.93 -3.82 -12.97
C TYR A 158 -17.43 -3.74 -13.25
N GLU A 159 -17.87 -2.59 -13.74
CA GLU A 159 -19.28 -2.34 -14.05
C GLU A 159 -19.41 -1.61 -15.39
N GLU A 160 -20.20 -2.17 -16.32
CA GLU A 160 -20.53 -1.58 -17.62
C GLU A 160 -19.32 -1.10 -18.46
N GLY A 161 -18.16 -1.68 -18.24
CA GLY A 161 -16.91 -1.31 -18.92
C GLY A 161 -16.05 -0.30 -18.14
N VAL A 162 -16.46 0.07 -16.95
CA VAL A 162 -15.68 0.90 -16.01
C VAL A 162 -14.95 -0.01 -15.03
N VAL A 163 -13.64 0.12 -14.97
CA VAL A 163 -12.78 -0.59 -14.01
C VAL A 163 -12.41 0.35 -12.88
N SER A 164 -12.78 0.02 -11.66
CA SER A 164 -12.39 0.77 -10.46
C SER A 164 -11.17 0.11 -9.82
N VAL A 165 -10.14 0.89 -9.55
CA VAL A 165 -8.91 0.45 -8.89
C VAL A 165 -8.59 1.34 -7.68
N LEU A 166 -8.08 0.76 -6.61
CA LEU A 166 -7.56 1.46 -5.44
C LEU A 166 -6.05 1.63 -5.58
N LEU A 167 -5.58 2.86 -5.46
CA LEU A 167 -4.15 3.19 -5.39
C LEU A 167 -3.77 3.50 -3.95
N GLN A 168 -2.66 2.92 -3.49
CA GLN A 168 -2.17 3.03 -2.12
C GLN A 168 -0.69 3.43 -2.08
N GLY A 169 -0.24 3.93 -0.93
CA GLY A 169 1.15 4.32 -0.70
C GLY A 169 1.60 5.49 -1.57
N ALA A 170 2.80 5.44 -2.14
CA ALA A 170 3.36 6.54 -2.93
C ALA A 170 2.51 6.97 -4.13
N CYS A 171 1.62 6.10 -4.60
CA CYS A 171 0.77 6.34 -5.77
C CYS A 171 -0.52 7.08 -5.45
N SER A 172 -0.98 7.12 -4.18
CA SER A 172 -2.22 7.78 -3.76
C SER A 172 -2.08 9.30 -3.55
N GLY A 173 -0.91 9.78 -3.16
CA GLY A 173 -0.73 11.15 -2.66
C GLY A 173 -0.30 12.21 -3.68
N CYS A 174 -0.02 11.86 -4.94
CA CYS A 174 0.51 12.81 -5.93
C CYS A 174 -0.45 12.97 -7.12
N PRO A 175 -1.13 14.13 -7.28
CA PRO A 175 -2.10 14.34 -8.36
C PRO A 175 -1.55 14.09 -9.77
N SER A 176 -0.31 14.49 -10.04
CA SER A 176 0.32 14.29 -11.35
C SER A 176 0.67 12.83 -11.63
N SER A 177 1.14 12.10 -10.63
CA SER A 177 1.46 10.67 -10.75
C SER A 177 0.19 9.83 -10.89
N THR A 178 -0.85 10.14 -10.12
CA THR A 178 -2.15 9.45 -10.18
C THR A 178 -2.79 9.57 -11.56
N VAL A 179 -2.78 10.76 -12.18
CA VAL A 179 -3.34 10.97 -13.51
C VAL A 179 -2.56 10.18 -14.57
N THR A 180 -1.23 10.24 -14.53
CA THR A 180 -0.38 9.52 -15.48
C THR A 180 -0.52 8.01 -15.34
N LEU A 181 -0.56 7.51 -14.11
CA LEU A 181 -0.73 6.09 -13.81
C LEU A 181 -2.12 5.60 -14.25
N LYS A 182 -3.19 6.35 -13.93
CA LYS A 182 -4.55 6.06 -14.38
C LYS A 182 -4.61 5.93 -15.91
N GLN A 183 -4.06 6.89 -16.63
CA GLN A 183 -4.03 6.88 -18.11
C GLN A 183 -3.23 5.68 -18.64
N GLY A 184 -2.11 5.35 -18.03
CA GLY A 184 -1.29 4.20 -18.39
C GLY A 184 -2.06 2.89 -18.22
N ILE A 185 -2.74 2.71 -17.09
CA ILE A 185 -3.58 1.53 -16.80
C ILE A 185 -4.74 1.46 -17.80
N GLU A 186 -5.43 2.56 -18.02
CA GLU A 186 -6.55 2.61 -18.95
C GLU A 186 -6.13 2.23 -20.38
N ASN A 187 -5.02 2.78 -20.87
CA ASN A 187 -4.49 2.44 -22.19
C ASN A 187 -4.09 0.97 -22.30
N LEU A 188 -3.48 0.41 -21.26
CA LEU A 188 -3.10 -1.00 -21.19
C LEU A 188 -4.34 -1.90 -21.24
N LEU A 189 -5.31 -1.66 -20.36
CA LEU A 189 -6.54 -2.47 -20.29
C LEU A 189 -7.35 -2.36 -21.58
N LYS A 190 -7.49 -1.17 -22.18
CA LYS A 190 -8.15 -0.98 -23.48
C LYS A 190 -7.43 -1.72 -24.62
N LYS A 191 -6.10 -1.79 -24.58
CA LYS A 191 -5.33 -2.54 -25.57
C LYS A 191 -5.51 -4.05 -25.43
N MET A 192 -5.59 -4.56 -24.20
CA MET A 192 -5.71 -5.99 -23.93
C MET A 192 -7.17 -6.49 -23.97
N LEU A 193 -8.12 -5.62 -23.60
CA LEU A 193 -9.55 -5.90 -23.52
C LEU A 193 -10.38 -4.82 -24.25
N PRO A 194 -10.20 -4.64 -25.57
CA PRO A 194 -10.71 -3.47 -26.30
C PRO A 194 -12.24 -3.35 -26.35
N THR A 195 -12.96 -4.46 -26.20
CA THR A 195 -14.44 -4.49 -26.22
C THR A 195 -15.06 -4.45 -24.83
N LEU A 196 -14.25 -4.65 -23.78
CA LEU A 196 -14.72 -4.80 -22.42
C LEU A 196 -14.44 -3.55 -21.58
N VAL A 197 -13.28 -2.92 -21.73
CA VAL A 197 -12.89 -1.77 -20.91
C VAL A 197 -13.07 -0.46 -21.66
N LYS A 198 -13.87 0.43 -21.09
CA LYS A 198 -14.16 1.78 -21.62
C LYS A 198 -13.40 2.86 -20.84
N GLU A 199 -13.31 2.70 -19.54
CA GLU A 199 -12.72 3.69 -18.63
C GLU A 199 -12.11 3.00 -17.40
N VAL A 200 -11.09 3.66 -16.82
CA VAL A 200 -10.53 3.29 -15.50
C VAL A 200 -10.77 4.43 -14.53
N VAL A 201 -11.27 4.12 -13.35
CA VAL A 201 -11.43 5.06 -12.23
C VAL A 201 -10.43 4.67 -11.14
N ALA A 202 -9.55 5.60 -10.80
CA ALA A 202 -8.61 5.43 -9.71
C ALA A 202 -9.18 6.08 -8.44
N ILE A 203 -9.26 5.29 -7.38
CA ILE A 203 -9.64 5.72 -6.03
C ILE A 203 -8.34 5.78 -5.23
N ASN A 204 -8.14 6.84 -4.46
CA ASN A 204 -7.01 6.96 -3.56
C ASN A 204 -7.41 6.39 -2.19
N GLY A 205 -6.54 5.57 -1.63
CA GLY A 205 -6.68 5.06 -0.27
C GLY A 205 -6.39 6.12 0.78
#